data_75c5e4035bd2e25c87b73143a0c3f750
#
_entry.id   75c5e4035bd2e25c87b73143a0c3f750
#
_cell.length_a   1.000
_cell.length_b   1.000
_cell.length_c   1.000
_cell.angle_alpha   90.00
_cell.angle_beta   90.00
_cell.angle_gamma   90.00
#
_symmetry.space_group_name_H-M   'P 1'
#
loop_
_entity.id
_entity.type
_entity.pdbx_description
1 polymer ?
#
loop_
_entity_poly.entity_id
_entity_poly.type
_entity_poly.pdbx_seq_one_letter_code
_entity_poly.pdbx_strand_id
1 'polypeptide(L)'
;NEVVKKKLLDYDAISVGQVNGKEVWKPKSRSYMIGMKPEDIMAQYNAEIRGFYNYYSIANNISYLGNSFGFNMEYSMFKTIAQKQNSTLAQTIKKLRKGKNFIVSYVDGKGQKRTRVFYNEGFKRKTAKGHTQYDNLPNTNISPYPSLIERLKTEVCELCGAEGKTVMHHVRTLKDLKGNNEWEQQMFKRHRKTLAVCETCNAKIHVR
;
A
#
# COMPACT_ATOMS: atom_id res chain seq x y z
N ASN A 1 20.77 -9.33 15.03
CA ASN A 1 19.56 -9.59 15.84
C ASN A 1 18.86 -8.32 16.34
N GLU A 2 19.55 -7.19 16.52
CA GLU A 2 18.99 -5.93 17.03
C GLU A 2 17.77 -5.43 16.21
N VAL A 3 17.86 -5.53 14.88
CA VAL A 3 16.76 -5.14 14.00
C VAL A 3 15.50 -5.98 14.25
N VAL A 4 15.65 -7.28 14.39
CA VAL A 4 14.53 -8.20 14.69
C VAL A 4 13.94 -7.89 16.06
N LYS A 5 14.79 -7.73 17.07
CA LYS A 5 14.38 -7.37 18.43
C LYS A 5 13.58 -6.08 18.44
N LYS A 6 14.13 -5.02 17.83
CA LYS A 6 13.46 -3.71 17.75
C LYS A 6 12.08 -3.84 17.11
N LYS A 7 11.99 -4.52 15.95
CA LYS A 7 10.70 -4.69 15.27
C LYS A 7 9.69 -5.52 16.05
N LEU A 8 10.13 -6.59 16.72
CA LEU A 8 9.24 -7.38 17.57
C LEU A 8 8.73 -6.61 18.79
N LEU A 9 9.58 -5.70 19.35
CA LEU A 9 9.18 -4.80 20.42
C LEU A 9 8.22 -3.71 19.90
N ASP A 10 8.52 -3.09 18.75
CA ASP A 10 7.64 -2.10 18.11
C ASP A 10 6.24 -2.68 17.85
N TYR A 11 6.17 -3.96 17.47
CA TYR A 11 4.91 -4.68 17.27
C TYR A 11 4.29 -5.24 18.55
N ASP A 12 4.91 -5.02 19.70
CA ASP A 12 4.46 -5.58 20.99
C ASP A 12 4.31 -7.11 20.99
N ALA A 13 5.13 -7.80 20.18
CA ALA A 13 5.04 -9.25 19.97
C ALA A 13 5.88 -10.08 20.96
N ILE A 14 6.84 -9.45 21.63
CA ILE A 14 7.71 -10.11 22.60
C ILE A 14 7.86 -9.32 23.89
N SER A 15 8.23 -10.03 24.95
CA SER A 15 8.87 -9.45 26.14
C SER A 15 10.33 -9.91 26.19
N VAL A 16 11.22 -9.03 26.62
CA VAL A 16 12.64 -9.33 26.81
C VAL A 16 12.91 -9.54 28.29
N GLY A 17 13.57 -10.62 28.63
CA GLY A 17 13.99 -10.93 29.99
C GLY A 17 15.43 -11.48 29.98
N GLN A 18 15.96 -11.74 31.17
CA GLN A 18 17.26 -12.37 31.34
C GLN A 18 17.09 -13.69 32.05
N VAL A 19 17.80 -14.71 31.57
CA VAL A 19 17.90 -16.03 32.22
C VAL A 19 19.40 -16.43 32.22
N ASN A 20 19.95 -16.66 33.40
CA ASN A 20 21.37 -16.97 33.58
C ASN A 20 22.31 -15.96 32.91
N GLY A 21 22.00 -14.66 33.01
CA GLY A 21 22.79 -13.59 32.40
C GLY A 21 22.66 -13.46 30.89
N LYS A 22 21.86 -14.30 30.24
CA LYS A 22 21.60 -14.24 28.80
C LYS A 22 20.23 -13.63 28.53
N GLU A 23 20.17 -12.77 27.52
CA GLU A 23 18.92 -12.18 27.05
C GLU A 23 18.03 -13.25 26.39
N VAL A 24 16.79 -13.32 26.79
CA VAL A 24 15.78 -14.26 26.24
C VAL A 24 14.54 -13.49 25.80
N TRP A 25 14.10 -13.77 24.59
CA TRP A 25 12.89 -13.22 24.03
C TRP A 25 11.74 -14.21 24.22
N LYS A 26 10.66 -13.73 24.80
CA LYS A 26 9.45 -14.53 25.03
C LYS A 26 8.30 -13.93 24.24
N PRO A 27 7.75 -14.66 23.23
CA PRO A 27 6.54 -14.21 22.54
C PRO A 27 5.43 -13.91 23.54
N LYS A 28 4.71 -12.79 23.36
CA LYS A 28 3.56 -12.43 24.21
C LYS A 28 2.33 -12.17 23.36
N SER A 29 1.15 -12.23 23.98
CA SER A 29 -0.11 -11.85 23.33
C SER A 29 -0.19 -10.34 23.18
N ARG A 30 -0.83 -9.89 22.12
CA ARG A 30 -1.15 -8.47 21.85
C ARG A 30 -2.57 -8.19 22.33
N SER A 31 -2.70 -7.78 23.58
CA SER A 31 -4.00 -7.62 24.25
C SER A 31 -4.92 -6.61 23.55
N TYR A 32 -4.36 -5.59 22.90
CA TYR A 32 -5.13 -4.61 22.13
C TYR A 32 -5.85 -5.18 20.90
N MET A 33 -5.45 -6.37 20.42
CA MET A 33 -6.06 -7.04 19.26
C MET A 33 -7.20 -8.00 19.67
N ILE A 34 -7.45 -8.23 20.96
CA ILE A 34 -8.45 -9.21 21.42
C ILE A 34 -9.86 -8.85 20.94
N GLY A 35 -10.16 -7.57 20.75
CA GLY A 35 -11.44 -7.11 20.18
C GLY A 35 -11.64 -7.47 18.71
N MET A 36 -10.55 -7.73 17.95
CA MET A 36 -10.62 -8.04 16.52
C MET A 36 -11.07 -9.47 16.28
N LYS A 37 -11.61 -9.77 15.09
CA LYS A 37 -11.94 -11.14 14.70
C LYS A 37 -10.65 -11.97 14.48
N PRO A 38 -10.66 -13.30 14.69
CA PRO A 38 -9.47 -14.14 14.54
C PRO A 38 -8.84 -14.05 13.14
N GLU A 39 -9.65 -13.92 12.09
CA GLU A 39 -9.19 -13.71 10.72
C GLU A 39 -8.47 -12.39 10.52
N ASP A 40 -8.90 -11.33 11.22
CA ASP A 40 -8.27 -10.01 11.12
C ASP A 40 -6.98 -9.95 11.93
N ILE A 41 -6.94 -10.62 13.10
CA ILE A 41 -5.73 -10.83 13.86
C ILE A 41 -4.67 -11.51 12.97
N MET A 42 -5.02 -12.62 12.34
CA MET A 42 -4.09 -13.35 11.44
C MET A 42 -3.68 -12.50 10.23
N ALA A 43 -4.59 -11.67 9.69
CA ALA A 43 -4.27 -10.76 8.60
C ALA A 43 -3.20 -9.74 8.98
N GLN A 44 -3.34 -9.15 10.16
CA GLN A 44 -2.41 -8.16 10.68
C GLN A 44 -1.01 -8.76 10.85
N TYR A 45 -0.90 -9.93 11.49
CA TYR A 45 0.37 -10.63 11.62
C TYR A 45 1.00 -10.95 10.26
N ASN A 46 0.20 -11.43 9.30
CA ASN A 46 0.68 -11.70 7.94
C ASN A 46 1.19 -10.44 7.23
N ALA A 47 0.49 -9.32 7.39
CA ALA A 47 0.90 -8.05 6.80
C ALA A 47 2.24 -7.55 7.36
N GLU A 48 2.42 -7.66 8.67
CA GLU A 48 3.65 -7.26 9.35
C GLU A 48 4.84 -8.16 8.98
N ILE A 49 4.61 -9.50 8.88
CA ILE A 49 5.65 -10.44 8.45
C ILE A 49 6.06 -10.17 7.00
N ARG A 50 5.08 -9.97 6.10
CA ARG A 50 5.38 -9.62 4.69
C ARG A 50 6.10 -8.29 4.58
N GLY A 51 5.69 -7.28 5.36
CA GLY A 51 6.33 -5.98 5.40
C GLY A 51 7.81 -6.08 5.81
N PHE A 52 8.08 -6.81 6.90
CA PHE A 52 9.44 -7.09 7.34
C PHE A 52 10.24 -7.82 6.26
N TYR A 53 9.71 -8.90 5.72
CA TYR A 53 10.39 -9.69 4.69
C TYR A 53 10.63 -8.89 3.41
N ASN A 54 9.66 -8.13 2.93
CA ASN A 54 9.82 -7.34 1.72
C ASN A 54 10.92 -6.30 1.86
N TYR A 55 11.02 -5.65 3.03
CA TYR A 55 12.05 -4.65 3.30
C TYR A 55 13.46 -5.27 3.37
N TYR A 56 13.61 -6.42 4.03
CA TYR A 56 14.91 -7.06 4.24
C TYR A 56 15.21 -8.20 3.25
N SER A 57 14.39 -8.45 2.25
CA SER A 57 14.45 -9.61 1.37
C SER A 57 15.77 -9.76 0.58
N ILE A 58 16.50 -8.66 0.37
CA ILE A 58 17.80 -8.65 -0.32
C ILE A 58 18.98 -8.87 0.62
N ALA A 59 18.78 -8.78 1.93
CA ALA A 59 19.85 -8.93 2.91
C ALA A 59 20.43 -10.35 2.90
N ASN A 60 21.75 -10.46 3.03
CA ASN A 60 22.46 -11.75 2.99
C ASN A 60 21.98 -12.75 4.06
N ASN A 61 21.61 -12.26 5.23
CA ASN A 61 21.19 -13.05 6.38
C ASN A 61 19.68 -13.08 6.60
N ILE A 62 18.88 -12.73 5.59
CA ILE A 62 17.41 -12.65 5.72
C ILE A 62 16.78 -13.98 6.14
N SER A 63 17.31 -15.12 5.69
CA SER A 63 16.78 -16.43 6.08
C SER A 63 16.87 -16.65 7.59
N TYR A 64 17.99 -16.28 8.21
CA TYR A 64 18.17 -16.38 9.65
C TYR A 64 17.31 -15.37 10.41
N LEU A 65 17.37 -14.10 10.02
CA LEU A 65 16.59 -13.04 10.65
C LEU A 65 15.09 -13.28 10.51
N GLY A 66 14.65 -13.66 9.30
CA GLY A 66 13.25 -13.92 9.00
C GLY A 66 12.69 -15.12 9.76
N ASN A 67 13.44 -16.21 9.90
CA ASN A 67 13.02 -17.35 10.69
C ASN A 67 12.87 -16.99 12.18
N SER A 68 13.82 -16.25 12.75
CA SER A 68 13.72 -15.76 14.14
C SER A 68 12.52 -14.81 14.32
N PHE A 69 12.32 -13.91 13.38
CA PHE A 69 11.18 -12.99 13.38
C PHE A 69 9.84 -13.74 13.25
N GLY A 70 9.75 -14.64 12.25
CA GLY A 70 8.55 -15.42 11.95
C GLY A 70 8.13 -16.30 13.12
N PHE A 71 9.08 -16.98 13.78
CA PHE A 71 8.82 -17.79 14.97
C PHE A 71 8.16 -16.97 16.09
N ASN A 72 8.75 -15.83 16.43
CA ASN A 72 8.21 -14.98 17.49
C ASN A 72 6.82 -14.42 17.13
N MET A 73 6.61 -14.02 15.89
CA MET A 73 5.32 -13.55 15.39
C MET A 73 4.25 -14.65 15.41
N GLU A 74 4.60 -15.87 15.01
CA GLU A 74 3.71 -17.03 15.01
C GLU A 74 3.23 -17.35 16.44
N TYR A 75 4.15 -17.47 17.39
CA TYR A 75 3.79 -17.77 18.77
C TYR A 75 3.05 -16.60 19.46
N SER A 76 3.37 -15.36 19.12
CA SER A 76 2.62 -14.18 19.56
C SER A 76 1.17 -14.22 19.04
N MET A 77 0.97 -14.57 17.77
CA MET A 77 -0.36 -14.75 17.18
C MET A 77 -1.16 -15.85 17.87
N PHE A 78 -0.55 -17.01 18.13
CA PHE A 78 -1.24 -18.09 18.87
C PHE A 78 -1.67 -17.65 20.25
N LYS A 79 -0.80 -16.93 20.99
CA LYS A 79 -1.12 -16.42 22.33
C LYS A 79 -2.23 -15.36 22.28
N THR A 80 -2.25 -14.52 21.26
CA THR A 80 -3.30 -13.50 21.07
C THR A 80 -4.66 -14.15 20.80
N ILE A 81 -4.69 -15.16 19.92
CA ILE A 81 -5.94 -15.89 19.62
C ILE A 81 -6.37 -16.75 20.83
N ALA A 82 -5.43 -17.39 21.53
CA ALA A 82 -5.69 -18.16 22.74
C ALA A 82 -6.34 -17.28 23.82
N GLN A 83 -5.80 -16.10 24.06
CA GLN A 83 -6.34 -15.13 25.02
C GLN A 83 -7.74 -14.68 24.60
N LYS A 84 -7.95 -14.38 23.32
CA LYS A 84 -9.28 -14.02 22.80
C LYS A 84 -10.32 -15.13 23.02
N GLN A 85 -9.94 -16.39 22.84
CA GLN A 85 -10.84 -17.54 22.91
C GLN A 85 -10.91 -18.19 24.29
N ASN A 86 -10.27 -17.61 25.31
CA ASN A 86 -10.12 -18.19 26.65
C ASN A 86 -9.66 -19.67 26.61
N SER A 87 -8.71 -19.98 25.73
CA SER A 87 -8.19 -21.32 25.48
C SER A 87 -6.70 -21.41 25.79
N THR A 88 -6.22 -22.64 25.98
CA THR A 88 -4.77 -22.84 26.13
C THR A 88 -4.06 -22.71 24.80
N LEU A 89 -2.76 -22.40 24.85
CA LEU A 89 -1.92 -22.32 23.65
C LEU A 89 -1.97 -23.61 22.83
N ALA A 90 -1.90 -24.77 23.51
CA ALA A 90 -1.92 -26.07 22.87
C ALA A 90 -3.26 -26.34 22.13
N GLN A 91 -4.37 -26.01 22.77
CA GLN A 91 -5.70 -26.13 22.14
C GLN A 91 -5.83 -25.21 20.93
N THR A 92 -5.37 -23.97 21.02
CA THR A 92 -5.37 -23.01 19.92
C THR A 92 -4.54 -23.51 18.75
N ILE A 93 -3.33 -23.96 18.98
CA ILE A 93 -2.45 -24.53 17.93
C ILE A 93 -3.13 -25.73 17.27
N LYS A 94 -3.68 -26.66 18.05
CA LYS A 94 -4.41 -27.84 17.52
C LYS A 94 -5.60 -27.45 16.66
N LYS A 95 -6.37 -26.44 17.08
CA LYS A 95 -7.55 -25.93 16.36
C LYS A 95 -7.20 -25.26 15.04
N LEU A 96 -6.13 -24.48 15.01
CA LEU A 96 -5.71 -23.74 13.83
C LEU A 96 -4.94 -24.59 12.83
N ARG A 97 -4.29 -25.67 13.28
CA ARG A 97 -3.45 -26.51 12.43
C ARG A 97 -4.27 -27.32 11.44
N LYS A 98 -3.97 -27.15 10.16
CA LYS A 98 -4.49 -28.00 9.06
C LYS A 98 -3.30 -28.45 8.20
N GLY A 99 -2.86 -29.68 8.41
CA GLY A 99 -1.64 -30.20 7.80
C GLY A 99 -0.40 -29.43 8.24
N LYS A 100 0.31 -28.83 7.29
CA LYS A 100 1.52 -28.02 7.53
C LYS A 100 1.21 -26.53 7.81
N ASN A 101 -0.02 -26.11 7.64
CA ASN A 101 -0.42 -24.70 7.72
C ASN A 101 -1.29 -24.43 8.95
N PHE A 102 -1.33 -23.17 9.37
CA PHE A 102 -2.28 -22.66 10.35
C PHE A 102 -3.33 -21.81 9.65
N ILE A 103 -4.60 -22.14 9.87
CA ILE A 103 -5.72 -21.62 9.08
C ILE A 103 -6.85 -21.17 10.00
N VAL A 104 -7.40 -19.99 9.72
CA VAL A 104 -8.66 -19.50 10.27
C VAL A 104 -9.72 -19.54 9.18
N SER A 105 -10.85 -20.20 9.46
CA SER A 105 -12.02 -20.19 8.58
C SER A 105 -13.04 -19.17 9.09
N TYR A 106 -13.60 -18.38 8.20
CA TYR A 106 -14.57 -17.31 8.52
C TYR A 106 -15.59 -17.16 7.41
N VAL A 107 -16.65 -16.42 7.69
CA VAL A 107 -17.68 -16.07 6.70
C VAL A 107 -17.49 -14.59 6.36
N ASP A 108 -17.38 -14.26 5.09
CA ASP A 108 -17.24 -12.88 4.64
C ASP A 108 -18.59 -12.12 4.70
N GLY A 109 -18.55 -10.81 4.46
CA GLY A 109 -19.74 -9.96 4.47
C GLY A 109 -20.81 -10.31 3.41
N LYS A 110 -20.48 -11.23 2.46
CA LYS A 110 -21.39 -11.76 1.44
C LYS A 110 -21.92 -13.15 1.77
N GLY A 111 -21.67 -13.65 2.99
CA GLY A 111 -22.10 -14.98 3.42
C GLY A 111 -21.23 -16.15 2.89
N GLN A 112 -20.12 -15.86 2.20
CA GLN A 112 -19.25 -16.91 1.65
C GLN A 112 -18.24 -17.39 2.68
N LYS A 113 -18.05 -18.72 2.77
CA LYS A 113 -17.00 -19.32 3.60
C LYS A 113 -15.62 -19.04 2.98
N ARG A 114 -14.76 -18.43 3.77
CA ARG A 114 -13.37 -18.10 3.40
C ARG A 114 -12.40 -18.66 4.40
N THR A 115 -11.16 -18.82 3.97
CA THR A 115 -10.06 -19.26 4.82
C THR A 115 -8.90 -18.27 4.72
N ARG A 116 -8.23 -18.05 5.84
CA ARG A 116 -6.99 -17.27 5.89
C ARG A 116 -5.88 -18.14 6.43
N VAL A 117 -4.80 -18.22 5.68
CA VAL A 117 -3.61 -19.00 6.04
C VAL A 117 -2.59 -18.07 6.69
N PHE A 118 -1.97 -18.52 7.77
CA PHE A 118 -0.82 -17.83 8.35
C PHE A 118 0.37 -17.91 7.38
N TYR A 119 1.21 -16.88 7.40
CA TYR A 119 2.37 -16.76 6.51
C TYR A 119 3.23 -18.04 6.49
N ASN A 120 3.40 -18.62 5.33
CA ASN A 120 4.12 -19.89 5.11
C ASN A 120 5.07 -19.85 3.90
N GLU A 121 5.31 -18.66 3.33
CA GLU A 121 6.12 -18.49 2.11
C GLU A 121 7.64 -18.60 2.36
N GLY A 122 8.03 -18.60 3.65
CA GLY A 122 9.43 -18.67 4.07
C GLY A 122 10.19 -17.34 3.84
N PHE A 123 11.50 -17.34 4.15
CA PHE A 123 12.35 -16.15 4.13
C PHE A 123 13.59 -16.38 3.27
N LYS A 124 13.40 -16.66 1.98
CA LYS A 124 14.50 -16.82 1.03
C LYS A 124 15.03 -15.46 0.60
N ARG A 125 16.36 -15.33 0.46
CA ARG A 125 16.95 -14.12 -0.10
C ARG A 125 16.47 -13.92 -1.53
N LYS A 126 16.00 -12.71 -1.82
CA LYS A 126 15.71 -12.27 -3.18
C LYS A 126 16.96 -11.62 -3.77
N THR A 127 17.30 -11.97 -5.00
CA THR A 127 18.30 -11.23 -5.76
C THR A 127 17.73 -9.86 -6.08
N ALA A 128 18.48 -8.80 -5.77
CA ALA A 128 18.15 -7.47 -6.25
C ALA A 128 18.12 -7.53 -7.79
N LYS A 129 16.93 -7.49 -8.37
CA LYS A 129 16.81 -7.17 -9.79
C LYS A 129 17.13 -5.69 -9.88
N GLY A 130 18.35 -5.38 -10.32
CA GLY A 130 18.78 -4.01 -10.56
C GLY A 130 17.89 -3.39 -11.65
N HIS A 131 16.78 -2.81 -11.22
CA HIS A 131 16.07 -1.87 -12.06
C HIS A 131 16.80 -0.54 -11.88
N THR A 132 17.74 -0.27 -12.78
CA THR A 132 18.45 1.02 -12.91
C THR A 132 17.49 2.23 -12.99
N GLN A 133 16.20 1.98 -13.18
CA GLN A 133 15.17 3.02 -13.17
C GLN A 133 14.91 3.64 -11.77
N TYR A 134 15.26 2.94 -10.67
CA TYR A 134 15.07 3.48 -9.32
C TYR A 134 16.28 4.29 -8.80
N ASP A 135 17.44 4.15 -9.44
CA ASP A 135 18.64 4.95 -9.14
C ASP A 135 18.65 6.27 -9.93
N ASN A 136 17.72 6.46 -10.83
CA ASN A 136 17.51 7.77 -11.42
C ASN A 136 16.97 8.68 -10.31
N LEU A 137 17.67 9.79 -10.06
CA LEU A 137 17.13 10.89 -9.28
C LEU A 137 15.67 11.10 -9.65
N PRO A 138 14.78 11.29 -8.66
CA PRO A 138 13.39 11.55 -8.96
C PRO A 138 13.36 12.60 -10.04
N ASN A 139 12.81 12.22 -11.17
CA ASN A 139 12.73 13.09 -12.30
C ASN A 139 11.94 14.31 -11.82
N THR A 140 12.65 15.38 -11.45
CA THR A 140 12.07 16.69 -11.18
C THR A 140 11.48 17.27 -12.46
N ASN A 141 11.19 16.43 -13.44
CA ASN A 141 10.49 16.79 -14.64
C ASN A 141 9.09 17.25 -14.24
N ILE A 142 9.10 18.48 -13.88
CA ILE A 142 8.40 19.48 -14.66
C ILE A 142 7.66 18.76 -15.77
N SER A 143 6.34 18.63 -15.56
CA SER A 143 5.45 18.21 -16.62
C SER A 143 5.89 18.89 -17.91
N PRO A 144 6.15 18.15 -19.02
CA PRO A 144 6.52 18.78 -20.29
C PRO A 144 5.43 19.71 -20.82
N TYR A 145 4.37 19.81 -20.09
CA TYR A 145 3.23 20.65 -20.39
C TYR A 145 3.22 21.88 -19.49
N PRO A 146 3.10 23.08 -20.06
CA PRO A 146 3.03 24.30 -19.29
C PRO A 146 1.86 24.28 -18.31
N SER A 147 2.09 24.85 -17.13
CA SER A 147 1.06 24.98 -16.08
C SER A 147 -0.09 25.87 -16.56
N LEU A 148 -1.24 25.83 -15.87
CA LEU A 148 -2.36 26.72 -16.14
C LEU A 148 -1.96 28.21 -16.13
N ILE A 149 -1.13 28.59 -15.16
CA ILE A 149 -0.65 29.96 -14.98
C ILE A 149 0.26 30.37 -16.14
N GLU A 150 1.18 29.51 -16.56
CA GLU A 150 2.06 29.77 -17.70
C GLU A 150 1.27 29.92 -18.99
N ARG A 151 0.26 29.09 -19.22
CA ARG A 151 -0.61 29.18 -20.41
C ARG A 151 -1.44 30.44 -20.46
N LEU A 152 -1.89 30.96 -19.32
CA LEU A 152 -2.57 32.26 -19.25
C LEU A 152 -1.59 33.42 -19.45
N LYS A 153 -0.36 33.30 -18.95
CA LYS A 153 0.69 34.33 -19.10
C LYS A 153 1.22 34.47 -20.53
N THR A 154 1.07 33.43 -21.38
CA THR A 154 1.45 33.53 -22.79
C THR A 154 0.55 34.45 -23.59
N GLU A 155 -0.65 34.75 -23.07
CA GLU A 155 -1.65 35.61 -23.72
C GLU A 155 -1.96 35.23 -25.17
N VAL A 156 -1.78 33.92 -25.51
CA VAL A 156 -2.08 33.35 -26.83
C VAL A 156 -3.27 32.42 -26.75
N CYS A 157 -4.28 32.65 -27.59
CA CYS A 157 -5.46 31.81 -27.65
C CYS A 157 -5.10 30.41 -28.21
N GLU A 158 -5.39 29.36 -27.48
CA GLU A 158 -5.09 27.98 -27.90
C GLU A 158 -5.99 27.44 -29.03
N LEU A 159 -7.05 28.18 -29.41
CA LEU A 159 -7.93 27.85 -30.55
C LEU A 159 -7.58 28.62 -31.81
N CYS A 160 -7.56 29.92 -31.75
CA CYS A 160 -7.38 30.75 -32.95
C CYS A 160 -5.96 31.34 -33.08
N GLY A 161 -5.10 31.17 -32.07
CA GLY A 161 -3.74 31.73 -32.07
C GLY A 161 -3.66 33.25 -31.87
N ALA A 162 -4.76 33.94 -31.65
CA ALA A 162 -4.74 35.39 -31.44
C ALA A 162 -4.02 35.74 -30.13
N GLU A 163 -3.20 36.79 -30.20
CA GLU A 163 -2.50 37.33 -29.03
C GLU A 163 -3.43 38.31 -28.31
N GLY A 164 -3.40 38.28 -26.97
CA GLY A 164 -4.17 39.18 -26.11
C GLY A 164 -4.71 38.43 -24.88
N LYS A 165 -5.48 39.16 -24.08
CA LYS A 165 -6.04 38.63 -22.84
C LYS A 165 -6.81 37.32 -23.07
N THR A 166 -6.37 36.26 -22.39
CA THR A 166 -7.00 34.95 -22.44
C THR A 166 -7.76 34.62 -21.15
N VAL A 167 -8.82 33.83 -21.27
CA VAL A 167 -9.58 33.26 -20.16
C VAL A 167 -9.51 31.77 -20.21
N MET A 168 -9.61 31.12 -19.05
CA MET A 168 -9.55 29.67 -18.96
C MET A 168 -10.95 29.06 -19.13
N HIS A 169 -11.19 28.40 -20.25
CA HIS A 169 -12.36 27.55 -20.43
C HIS A 169 -12.13 26.18 -19.77
N HIS A 170 -13.12 25.68 -19.05
CA HIS A 170 -13.01 24.44 -18.26
C HIS A 170 -14.25 23.56 -18.46
N VAL A 171 -14.02 22.25 -18.62
CA VAL A 171 -15.09 21.23 -18.67
C VAL A 171 -15.01 20.30 -17.46
N ARG A 172 -16.17 19.84 -17.00
CA ARG A 172 -16.26 18.95 -15.84
C ARG A 172 -15.56 17.61 -16.10
N THR A 173 -15.89 16.97 -17.23
CA THR A 173 -15.25 15.72 -17.66
C THR A 173 -15.04 15.71 -19.17
N LEU A 174 -13.97 15.06 -19.65
CA LEU A 174 -13.76 14.85 -21.08
C LEU A 174 -14.75 13.86 -21.69
N LYS A 175 -15.33 12.98 -20.88
CA LYS A 175 -16.30 11.96 -21.34
C LYS A 175 -17.62 12.57 -21.80
N ASP A 176 -17.95 13.76 -21.29
CA ASP A 176 -19.20 14.46 -21.64
C ASP A 176 -19.12 15.17 -22.99
N LEU A 177 -17.91 15.27 -23.56
CA LEU A 177 -17.67 15.89 -24.87
C LEU A 177 -17.92 14.87 -25.99
N LYS A 178 -18.51 15.31 -27.08
CA LYS A 178 -18.82 14.46 -28.23
C LYS A 178 -17.77 14.52 -29.34
N GLY A 179 -16.85 15.48 -29.27
CA GLY A 179 -15.82 15.71 -30.29
C GLY A 179 -16.33 16.37 -31.58
N ASN A 180 -17.54 16.94 -31.55
CA ASN A 180 -18.16 17.52 -32.73
C ASN A 180 -17.59 18.90 -33.10
N ASN A 181 -17.00 19.59 -32.10
CA ASN A 181 -16.50 20.95 -32.26
C ASN A 181 -14.96 20.96 -32.19
N GLU A 182 -14.36 21.94 -32.85
CA GLU A 182 -12.89 22.07 -32.89
C GLU A 182 -12.26 22.18 -31.50
N TRP A 183 -12.91 22.92 -30.59
CA TRP A 183 -12.40 23.06 -29.23
C TRP A 183 -12.46 21.73 -28.42
N GLU A 184 -13.49 20.90 -28.63
CA GLU A 184 -13.59 19.57 -28.01
C GLU A 184 -12.49 18.65 -28.54
N GLN A 185 -12.22 18.70 -29.85
CA GLN A 185 -11.14 17.93 -30.49
C GLN A 185 -9.77 18.35 -29.93
N GLN A 186 -9.54 19.63 -29.72
CA GLN A 186 -8.32 20.14 -29.09
C GLN A 186 -8.16 19.65 -27.64
N MET A 187 -9.23 19.59 -26.87
CA MET A 187 -9.22 19.04 -25.52
C MET A 187 -8.91 17.55 -25.52
N PHE A 188 -9.50 16.77 -26.43
CA PHE A 188 -9.19 15.35 -26.59
C PHE A 188 -7.72 15.12 -26.99
N LYS A 189 -7.25 15.81 -28.02
CA LYS A 189 -5.87 15.69 -28.52
C LYS A 189 -4.84 15.97 -27.44
N ARG A 190 -5.12 16.93 -26.56
CA ARG A 190 -4.21 17.32 -25.47
C ARG A 190 -4.48 16.58 -24.17
N HIS A 191 -5.51 15.74 -24.09
CA HIS A 191 -5.97 15.08 -22.86
C HIS A 191 -6.15 16.05 -21.69
N ARG A 192 -6.68 17.24 -21.95
CA ARG A 192 -6.83 18.32 -20.96
C ARG A 192 -8.26 18.77 -20.81
N LYS A 193 -8.66 19.09 -19.59
CA LYS A 193 -9.99 19.62 -19.25
C LYS A 193 -10.08 21.15 -19.35
N THR A 194 -9.02 21.80 -19.78
CA THR A 194 -8.91 23.27 -19.82
C THR A 194 -8.28 23.75 -21.12
N LEU A 195 -8.80 24.89 -21.63
CA LEU A 195 -8.23 25.63 -22.76
C LEU A 195 -8.08 27.10 -22.37
N ALA A 196 -6.92 27.70 -22.68
CA ALA A 196 -6.74 29.15 -22.60
C ALA A 196 -7.23 29.77 -23.92
N VAL A 197 -8.31 30.55 -23.88
CA VAL A 197 -8.96 31.06 -25.07
C VAL A 197 -9.23 32.56 -24.95
N CYS A 198 -9.27 33.28 -26.08
CA CYS A 198 -9.70 34.68 -26.10
C CYS A 198 -11.19 34.79 -25.82
N GLU A 199 -11.68 35.98 -25.46
CA GLU A 199 -13.10 36.22 -25.13
C GLU A 199 -14.05 35.85 -26.27
N THR A 200 -13.64 36.11 -27.51
CA THR A 200 -14.44 35.74 -28.71
C THR A 200 -14.58 34.24 -28.91
N CYS A 201 -13.49 33.47 -28.74
CA CYS A 201 -13.53 32.02 -28.81
C CYS A 201 -14.27 31.44 -27.60
N ASN A 202 -14.12 31.99 -26.41
CA ASN A 202 -14.89 31.59 -25.24
C ASN A 202 -16.39 31.79 -25.42
N ALA A 203 -16.80 32.93 -25.97
CA ALA A 203 -18.18 33.18 -26.31
C ALA A 203 -18.74 32.13 -27.30
N LYS A 204 -17.98 31.78 -28.36
CA LYS A 204 -18.37 30.73 -29.33
C LYS A 204 -18.55 29.36 -28.70
N ILE A 205 -17.74 29.01 -27.72
CA ILE A 205 -17.85 27.72 -27.00
C ILE A 205 -19.18 27.66 -26.20
N HIS A 206 -19.63 28.79 -25.67
CA HIS A 206 -20.83 28.86 -24.84
C HIS A 206 -22.13 29.11 -25.64
N VAL A 207 -22.05 29.45 -26.91
CA VAL A 207 -23.24 29.50 -27.79
C VAL A 207 -23.64 28.07 -28.13
N ARG A 208 -24.76 27.61 -27.60
CA ARG A 208 -25.39 26.32 -27.92
C ARG A 208 -26.18 26.43 -29.21
#